data_cb26ead6a67b0ee85d6cfaf98f2b4981
#
_entry.id   cb26ead6a67b0ee85d6cfaf98f2b4981
#
_cell.length_a   1.000
_cell.length_b   1.000
_cell.length_c   1.000
_cell.angle_alpha   90.00
_cell.angle_beta   90.00
_cell.angle_gamma   90.00
#
_symmetry.space_group_name_H-M   'P 1'
#
loop_
_entity.id
_entity.type
_entity.pdbx_description
1 polymer ?
#
loop_
_entity_poly.entity_id
_entity_poly.type
_entity_poly.pdbx_seq_one_letter_code
_entity_poly.pdbx_strand_id
1 'polypeptide(L)'
;PGPTEVRDDVLDAMSQPMFGHRMDRMTDLYTTIVEDTKTFLGTDNDVIVLTASGTEFWEASTLTLVDENILVPTCGSFSERHANVAERLGKDVDRIEYDWGEAIKPGDIRDALESSDKHYDVVATVMNESSTGVRNPIEEIGDVVADYPETFFVVDAVSALGGDYVDIDEHNI
;
A
#
# COMPACT_ATOMS: atom_id res chain seq x y z
N PRO A 1 1.52 -9.73 9.88
CA PRO A 1 1.84 -10.66 8.80
C PRO A 1 2.20 -12.04 9.33
N GLY A 2 3.13 -12.72 8.83
CA GLY A 2 3.37 -14.11 9.14
C GLY A 2 4.70 -14.43 9.82
N PRO A 3 4.98 -15.71 9.95
CA PRO A 3 4.17 -16.83 9.40
C PRO A 3 2.86 -17.04 10.16
N THR A 4 1.81 -17.39 9.41
CA THR A 4 0.52 -17.81 9.95
C THR A 4 0.24 -19.25 9.55
N GLU A 5 -0.58 -19.95 10.33
CA GLU A 5 -1.02 -21.30 9.99
C GLU A 5 -1.93 -21.24 8.75
N VAL A 6 -1.63 -22.07 7.75
CA VAL A 6 -2.42 -22.16 6.52
C VAL A 6 -3.45 -23.27 6.68
N ARG A 7 -4.72 -23.01 6.35
CA ARG A 7 -5.81 -23.98 6.43
C ARG A 7 -5.56 -25.17 5.50
N ASP A 8 -6.03 -26.36 5.91
CA ASP A 8 -5.84 -27.60 5.15
C ASP A 8 -6.43 -27.52 3.73
N ASP A 9 -7.60 -26.91 3.56
CA ASP A 9 -8.23 -26.77 2.24
C ASP A 9 -7.41 -25.87 1.27
N VAL A 10 -6.69 -24.91 1.79
CA VAL A 10 -5.75 -24.07 1.00
C VAL A 10 -4.51 -24.87 0.63
N LEU A 11 -3.94 -25.63 1.58
CA LEU A 11 -2.81 -26.53 1.33
C LEU A 11 -3.16 -27.57 0.27
N ASP A 12 -4.34 -28.17 0.35
CA ASP A 12 -4.84 -29.14 -0.63
C ASP A 12 -4.98 -28.53 -2.01
N ALA A 13 -5.50 -27.28 -2.11
CA ALA A 13 -5.58 -26.56 -3.38
C ALA A 13 -4.19 -26.28 -3.97
N MET A 14 -3.21 -25.92 -3.14
CA MET A 14 -1.82 -25.68 -3.58
C MET A 14 -1.10 -26.95 -4.02
N SER A 15 -1.50 -28.13 -3.55
CA SER A 15 -0.88 -29.41 -3.89
C SER A 15 -1.34 -29.99 -5.23
N GLN A 16 -2.27 -29.34 -5.93
CA GLN A 16 -2.78 -29.83 -7.20
C GLN A 16 -1.71 -29.79 -8.32
N PRO A 17 -1.80 -30.71 -9.32
CA PRO A 17 -0.85 -30.72 -10.43
C PRO A 17 -0.77 -29.37 -11.16
N MET A 18 0.46 -28.98 -11.49
CA MET A 18 0.74 -27.77 -12.26
C MET A 18 0.09 -27.82 -13.64
N PHE A 19 -0.30 -26.66 -14.16
CA PHE A 19 -0.81 -26.49 -15.52
C PHE A 19 -0.17 -25.26 -16.18
N GLY A 20 -0.26 -25.18 -17.52
CA GLY A 20 0.40 -24.13 -18.27
C GLY A 20 -0.25 -22.75 -18.05
N HIS A 21 0.57 -21.73 -17.87
CA HIS A 21 0.13 -20.35 -17.63
C HIS A 21 -0.61 -19.70 -18.83
N ARG A 22 -0.59 -20.32 -20.02
CA ARG A 22 -1.28 -19.86 -21.24
C ARG A 22 -2.55 -20.65 -21.55
N MET A 23 -2.97 -21.53 -20.64
CA MET A 23 -4.21 -22.30 -20.78
C MET A 23 -5.41 -21.47 -20.33
N ASP A 24 -6.59 -21.72 -20.92
CA ASP A 24 -7.87 -21.10 -20.51
C ASP A 24 -8.12 -21.26 -19.00
N ARG A 25 -7.79 -22.43 -18.45
CA ARG A 25 -7.86 -22.67 -17.00
C ARG A 25 -7.09 -21.64 -16.17
N MET A 26 -5.95 -21.13 -16.66
CA MET A 26 -5.20 -20.10 -15.94
C MET A 26 -5.90 -18.74 -16.04
N THR A 27 -6.46 -18.43 -17.20
CA THR A 27 -7.26 -17.22 -17.39
C THR A 27 -8.47 -17.23 -16.46
N ASP A 28 -9.19 -18.33 -16.41
CA ASP A 28 -10.38 -18.48 -15.55
C ASP A 28 -9.99 -18.33 -14.07
N LEU A 29 -8.91 -19.00 -13.64
CA LEU A 29 -8.42 -18.92 -12.27
C LEU A 29 -8.02 -17.48 -11.91
N TYR A 30 -7.23 -16.81 -12.75
CA TYR A 30 -6.77 -15.44 -12.50
C TYR A 30 -7.96 -14.45 -12.43
N THR A 31 -8.92 -14.59 -13.35
CA THR A 31 -10.14 -13.77 -13.36
C THR A 31 -10.93 -13.96 -12.05
N THR A 32 -11.11 -15.21 -11.62
CA THR A 32 -11.78 -15.50 -10.35
C THR A 32 -11.05 -14.84 -9.16
N ILE A 33 -9.72 -14.97 -9.11
CA ILE A 33 -8.92 -14.34 -8.03
C ILE A 33 -9.09 -12.82 -8.02
N VAL A 34 -9.07 -12.17 -9.19
CA VAL A 34 -9.26 -10.71 -9.30
C VAL A 34 -10.65 -10.31 -8.80
N GLU A 35 -11.71 -10.98 -9.26
CA GLU A 35 -13.10 -10.67 -8.86
C GLU A 35 -13.34 -10.92 -7.36
N ASP A 36 -12.82 -12.03 -6.82
CA ASP A 36 -12.89 -12.33 -5.40
C ASP A 36 -12.13 -11.29 -4.57
N THR A 37 -10.96 -10.83 -5.07
CA THR A 37 -10.17 -9.81 -4.40
C THR A 37 -10.88 -8.44 -4.42
N LYS A 38 -11.50 -8.04 -5.54
CA LYS A 38 -12.33 -6.83 -5.58
C LYS A 38 -13.47 -6.89 -4.58
N THR A 39 -14.17 -8.03 -4.53
CA THR A 39 -15.24 -8.25 -3.56
C THR A 39 -14.74 -8.16 -2.11
N PHE A 40 -13.57 -8.75 -1.84
CA PHE A 40 -12.94 -8.71 -0.51
C PHE A 40 -12.50 -7.31 -0.11
N LEU A 41 -11.97 -6.52 -1.04
CA LEU A 41 -11.53 -5.15 -0.83
C LEU A 41 -12.69 -4.13 -0.86
N GLY A 42 -13.85 -4.52 -1.39
CA GLY A 42 -15.00 -3.62 -1.54
C GLY A 42 -14.77 -2.53 -2.59
N THR A 43 -14.02 -2.82 -3.66
CA THR A 43 -13.65 -1.83 -4.68
C THR A 43 -14.04 -2.28 -6.09
N ASP A 44 -14.41 -1.31 -6.93
CA ASP A 44 -14.57 -1.50 -8.38
C ASP A 44 -13.29 -1.19 -9.17
N ASN A 45 -12.24 -0.67 -8.52
CA ASN A 45 -10.96 -0.34 -9.12
C ASN A 45 -10.21 -1.58 -9.63
N ASP A 46 -9.21 -1.37 -10.48
CA ASP A 46 -8.39 -2.47 -11.01
C ASP A 46 -7.54 -3.12 -9.92
N VAL A 47 -7.58 -4.44 -9.87
CA VAL A 47 -6.76 -5.25 -8.95
C VAL A 47 -5.70 -6.01 -9.75
N ILE A 48 -4.46 -5.85 -9.36
CA ILE A 48 -3.31 -6.55 -9.94
C ILE A 48 -2.76 -7.54 -8.93
N VAL A 49 -2.78 -8.83 -9.27
CA VAL A 49 -2.24 -9.90 -8.43
C VAL A 49 -0.88 -10.33 -8.95
N LEU A 50 0.15 -10.16 -8.13
CA LEU A 50 1.53 -10.52 -8.46
C LEU A 50 2.11 -11.46 -7.40
N THR A 51 3.04 -12.32 -7.84
CA THR A 51 3.87 -13.10 -6.92
C THR A 51 5.09 -12.26 -6.55
N ALA A 52 4.98 -11.52 -5.45
CA ALA A 52 5.95 -10.50 -5.06
C ALA A 52 6.03 -10.34 -3.55
N SER A 53 7.04 -9.61 -3.06
CA SER A 53 7.10 -9.12 -1.69
C SER A 53 6.51 -7.72 -1.58
N GLY A 54 6.15 -7.26 -0.37
CA GLY A 54 5.70 -5.89 -0.17
C GLY A 54 6.68 -4.83 -0.69
N THR A 55 7.99 -5.12 -0.62
CA THR A 55 9.03 -4.22 -1.14
C THR A 55 8.92 -4.00 -2.66
N GLU A 56 8.58 -5.05 -3.41
CA GLU A 56 8.38 -4.91 -4.86
C GLU A 56 7.19 -4.03 -5.21
N PHE A 57 6.14 -4.02 -4.37
CA PHE A 57 5.02 -3.11 -4.54
C PHE A 57 5.40 -1.66 -4.23
N TRP A 58 6.27 -1.40 -3.25
CA TRP A 58 6.85 -0.06 -3.04
C TRP A 58 7.67 0.40 -4.25
N GLU A 59 8.52 -0.48 -4.81
CA GLU A 59 9.26 -0.18 -6.03
C GLU A 59 8.33 0.08 -7.21
N ALA A 60 7.32 -0.77 -7.41
CA ALA A 60 6.39 -0.65 -8.52
C ALA A 60 5.57 0.64 -8.43
N SER A 61 4.98 0.97 -7.27
CA SER A 61 4.21 2.20 -7.08
C SER A 61 5.09 3.44 -7.26
N THR A 62 6.29 3.44 -6.67
CA THR A 62 7.25 4.55 -6.80
C THR A 62 7.67 4.77 -8.25
N LEU A 63 7.99 3.72 -9.00
CA LEU A 63 8.40 3.83 -10.40
C LEU A 63 7.27 4.23 -11.34
N THR A 64 6.03 3.92 -10.97
CA THR A 64 4.86 4.15 -11.82
C THR A 64 4.20 5.51 -11.55
N LEU A 65 4.14 5.92 -10.29
CA LEU A 65 3.34 7.05 -9.86
C LEU A 65 4.17 8.28 -9.48
N VAL A 66 5.46 8.13 -9.19
CA VAL A 66 6.32 9.25 -8.77
C VAL A 66 7.17 9.70 -9.96
N ASP A 67 6.93 10.90 -10.43
CA ASP A 67 7.81 11.53 -11.43
C ASP A 67 9.06 12.08 -10.74
N GLU A 68 8.91 12.90 -9.71
CA GLU A 68 10.02 13.56 -9.03
C GLU A 68 9.92 13.45 -7.50
N ASN A 69 8.81 13.90 -6.90
CA ASN A 69 8.71 14.13 -5.46
C ASN A 69 7.70 13.21 -4.78
N ILE A 70 8.09 12.65 -3.64
CA ILE A 70 7.24 11.82 -2.80
C ILE A 70 7.33 12.25 -1.34
N LEU A 71 6.18 12.37 -0.67
CA LEU A 71 6.08 12.64 0.77
C LEU A 71 5.84 11.32 1.51
N VAL A 72 6.73 10.97 2.45
CA VAL A 72 6.65 9.73 3.22
C VAL A 72 6.71 10.03 4.71
N PRO A 73 5.59 10.04 5.42
CA PRO A 73 5.58 10.06 6.89
C PRO A 73 6.18 8.76 7.44
N THR A 74 7.15 8.86 8.36
CA THR A 74 7.87 7.73 8.92
C THR A 74 7.65 7.62 10.43
N CYS A 75 7.19 6.45 10.89
CA CYS A 75 6.91 6.17 12.31
C CYS A 75 7.42 4.78 12.76
N GLY A 76 8.26 4.16 11.94
CA GLY A 76 8.89 2.87 12.23
C GLY A 76 9.60 2.26 11.02
N SER A 77 9.97 0.99 11.15
CA SER A 77 10.89 0.32 10.22
C SER A 77 10.33 0.16 8.80
N PHE A 78 9.01 -0.04 8.65
CA PHE A 78 8.42 -0.27 7.32
C PHE A 78 8.24 1.04 6.56
N SER A 79 7.76 2.07 7.21
CA SER A 79 7.66 3.43 6.64
C SER A 79 9.03 4.01 6.28
N GLU A 80 10.04 3.85 7.14
CA GLU A 80 11.43 4.22 6.83
C GLU A 80 11.99 3.44 5.63
N ARG A 81 11.67 2.14 5.54
CA ARG A 81 12.10 1.31 4.41
C ARG A 81 11.46 1.77 3.10
N HIS A 82 10.17 2.14 3.09
CA HIS A 82 9.51 2.66 1.91
C HIS A 82 10.21 3.94 1.42
N ALA A 83 10.47 4.89 2.32
CA ALA A 83 11.23 6.10 1.99
C ALA A 83 12.63 5.77 1.41
N ASN A 84 13.36 4.83 2.04
CA ASN A 84 14.67 4.39 1.55
C ASN A 84 14.60 3.73 0.16
N VAL A 85 13.52 3.02 -0.16
CA VAL A 85 13.31 2.44 -1.49
C VAL A 85 13.14 3.55 -2.52
N ALA A 86 12.30 4.53 -2.25
CA ALA A 86 12.08 5.67 -3.14
C ALA A 86 13.37 6.48 -3.39
N GLU A 87 14.19 6.73 -2.35
CA GLU A 87 15.49 7.38 -2.49
C GLU A 87 16.46 6.58 -3.39
N ARG A 88 16.52 5.25 -3.21
CA ARG A 88 17.35 4.36 -4.04
C ARG A 88 16.93 4.35 -5.51
N LEU A 89 15.66 4.58 -5.78
CA LEU A 89 15.13 4.73 -7.12
C LEU A 89 15.35 6.13 -7.70
N GLY A 90 16.02 7.03 -6.94
CA GLY A 90 16.41 8.36 -7.39
C GLY A 90 15.33 9.41 -7.27
N LYS A 91 14.28 9.17 -6.48
CA LYS A 91 13.22 10.14 -6.22
C LYS A 91 13.64 11.13 -5.13
N ASP A 92 13.11 12.34 -5.19
CA ASP A 92 13.23 13.34 -4.13
C ASP A 92 12.21 13.03 -3.04
N VAL A 93 12.71 12.63 -1.87
CA VAL A 93 11.88 12.11 -0.76
C VAL A 93 11.88 13.10 0.38
N ASP A 94 10.74 13.71 0.66
CA ASP A 94 10.54 14.46 1.88
C ASP A 94 9.90 13.57 2.96
N ARG A 95 10.43 13.64 4.18
CA ARG A 95 9.96 12.82 5.31
C ARG A 95 9.31 13.70 6.36
N ILE A 96 8.20 13.21 6.92
CA ILE A 96 7.68 13.70 8.20
C ILE A 96 8.05 12.65 9.24
N GLU A 97 9.06 12.95 10.07
CA GLU A 97 9.60 11.98 11.02
C GLU A 97 8.83 12.02 12.34
N TYR A 98 8.32 10.87 12.77
CA TYR A 98 7.67 10.66 14.06
C TYR A 98 8.52 9.73 14.93
N ASP A 99 8.41 9.87 16.23
CA ASP A 99 8.99 8.91 17.16
C ASP A 99 8.37 7.52 16.93
N TRP A 100 9.19 6.48 17.05
CA TRP A 100 8.71 5.10 16.91
C TRP A 100 7.62 4.81 17.95
N GLY A 101 6.43 4.43 17.48
CA GLY A 101 5.25 4.21 18.30
C GLY A 101 4.29 5.40 18.33
N GLU A 102 4.63 6.52 17.70
CA GLU A 102 3.73 7.62 17.47
C GLU A 102 3.01 7.44 16.12
N ALA A 103 1.69 7.67 16.11
CA ALA A 103 0.91 7.61 14.87
C ALA A 103 1.11 8.88 14.03
N ILE A 104 1.04 8.70 12.71
CA ILE A 104 1.04 9.80 11.74
C ILE A 104 -0.15 10.72 12.02
N LYS A 105 0.05 12.03 11.91
CA LYS A 105 -1.00 13.03 12.10
C LYS A 105 -1.44 13.59 10.75
N PRO A 106 -2.73 13.49 10.40
CA PRO A 106 -3.24 14.02 9.12
C PRO A 106 -2.94 15.53 8.94
N GLY A 107 -2.96 16.30 10.04
CA GLY A 107 -2.63 17.72 10.03
C GLY A 107 -1.20 18.02 9.56
N ASP A 108 -0.22 17.21 9.97
CA ASP A 108 1.18 17.42 9.57
C ASP A 108 1.37 17.14 8.06
N ILE A 109 0.58 16.21 7.49
CA ILE A 109 0.57 15.96 6.04
C ILE A 109 -0.03 17.16 5.30
N ARG A 110 -1.17 17.69 5.79
CA ARG A 110 -1.77 18.90 5.24
C ARG A 110 -0.79 20.06 5.26
N ASP A 111 -0.16 20.31 6.40
CA ASP A 111 0.81 21.39 6.57
C ASP A 111 2.00 21.23 5.60
N ALA A 112 2.48 20.00 5.38
CA ALA A 112 3.55 19.73 4.42
C ALA A 112 3.11 20.00 2.97
N LEU A 113 1.90 19.57 2.59
CA LEU A 113 1.34 19.80 1.26
C LEU A 113 1.08 21.29 0.99
N GLU A 114 0.63 22.04 2.00
CA GLU A 114 0.34 23.48 1.87
C GLU A 114 1.58 24.37 1.89
N SER A 115 2.59 24.01 2.69
CA SER A 115 3.77 24.85 2.91
C SER A 115 4.91 24.60 1.92
N SER A 116 4.87 23.50 1.19
CA SER A 116 5.92 23.12 0.23
C SER A 116 5.82 23.95 -1.05
N ASP A 117 6.98 24.39 -1.56
CA ASP A 117 7.09 24.91 -2.93
C ASP A 117 7.13 23.78 -3.98
N LYS A 118 7.21 22.52 -3.56
CA LYS A 118 7.22 21.35 -4.43
C LYS A 118 5.79 20.83 -4.63
N HIS A 119 5.52 20.26 -5.80
CA HIS A 119 4.40 19.36 -5.99
C HIS A 119 4.82 17.96 -5.57
N TYR A 120 4.02 17.27 -4.77
CA TYR A 120 4.23 15.86 -4.46
C TYR A 120 3.34 15.00 -5.37
N ASP A 121 3.97 14.11 -6.14
CA ASP A 121 3.26 13.15 -6.99
C ASP A 121 2.52 12.12 -6.14
N VAL A 122 3.12 11.76 -5.00
CA VAL A 122 2.60 10.72 -4.09
C VAL A 122 2.76 11.14 -2.64
N VAL A 123 1.73 10.88 -1.83
CA VAL A 123 1.83 10.68 -0.38
C VAL A 123 1.77 9.19 -0.09
N ALA A 124 2.82 8.63 0.52
CA ALA A 124 2.91 7.20 0.80
C ALA A 124 2.93 6.91 2.29
N THR A 125 2.05 6.03 2.75
CA THR A 125 1.92 5.67 4.17
C THR A 125 1.88 4.17 4.38
N VAL A 126 2.11 3.74 5.62
CA VAL A 126 1.88 2.37 6.08
C VAL A 126 0.67 2.36 6.99
N MET A 127 -0.35 1.55 6.71
CA MET A 127 -1.56 1.48 7.55
C MET A 127 -1.23 0.95 8.94
N ASN A 128 -0.63 -0.24 9.02
CA ASN A 128 -0.16 -0.83 10.28
C ASN A 128 1.36 -0.92 10.29
N GLU A 129 2.00 -0.05 11.07
CA GLU A 129 3.45 -0.12 11.29
C GLU A 129 3.77 -1.27 12.25
N SER A 130 4.04 -2.45 11.70
CA SER A 130 4.21 -3.70 12.46
C SER A 130 5.40 -3.67 13.41
N SER A 131 6.43 -2.87 13.13
CA SER A 131 7.61 -2.77 13.97
C SER A 131 7.34 -2.10 15.32
N THR A 132 6.29 -1.27 15.38
CA THR A 132 5.91 -0.49 16.57
C THR A 132 4.52 -0.81 17.09
N GLY A 133 3.69 -1.51 16.29
CA GLY A 133 2.30 -1.83 16.64
C GLY A 133 1.32 -0.67 16.46
N VAL A 134 1.71 0.35 15.71
CA VAL A 134 0.87 1.52 15.45
C VAL A 134 -0.04 1.27 14.24
N ARG A 135 -1.34 1.57 14.39
CA ARG A 135 -2.26 1.78 13.28
C ARG A 135 -2.32 3.27 12.96
N ASN A 136 -1.99 3.63 11.76
CA ASN A 136 -2.09 5.01 11.28
C ASN A 136 -3.52 5.34 10.82
N PRO A 137 -3.99 6.58 10.96
CA PRO A 137 -5.34 7.00 10.59
C PRO A 137 -5.45 7.23 9.08
N ILE A 138 -5.49 6.12 8.32
CA ILE A 138 -5.44 6.14 6.84
C ILE A 138 -6.66 6.86 6.26
N GLU A 139 -7.81 6.70 6.90
CA GLU A 139 -9.07 7.31 6.49
C GLU A 139 -8.96 8.84 6.51
N GLU A 140 -8.51 9.39 7.62
CA GLU A 140 -8.35 10.85 7.77
C GLU A 140 -7.19 11.40 6.91
N ILE A 141 -6.17 10.58 6.64
CA ILE A 141 -5.08 10.95 5.74
C ILE A 141 -5.61 10.97 4.29
N GLY A 142 -6.39 9.98 3.89
CA GLY A 142 -7.04 9.93 2.58
C GLY A 142 -7.91 11.15 2.33
N ASP A 143 -8.70 11.56 3.34
CA ASP A 143 -9.53 12.77 3.27
C ASP A 143 -8.66 14.05 3.08
N VAL A 144 -7.47 14.09 3.67
CA VAL A 144 -6.52 15.20 3.44
C VAL A 144 -5.98 15.18 2.02
N VAL A 145 -5.53 14.02 1.53
CA VAL A 145 -4.93 13.91 0.20
C VAL A 145 -5.97 14.15 -0.91
N ALA A 146 -7.24 13.84 -0.68
CA ALA A 146 -8.33 14.10 -1.61
C ALA A 146 -8.50 15.59 -1.99
N ASP A 147 -8.04 16.53 -1.15
CA ASP A 147 -8.01 17.96 -1.46
C ASP A 147 -6.94 18.30 -2.53
N TYR A 148 -6.06 17.36 -2.89
CA TYR A 148 -4.94 17.52 -3.84
C TYR A 148 -5.07 16.52 -5.01
N PRO A 149 -5.92 16.79 -6.01
CA PRO A 149 -6.33 15.79 -7.02
C PRO A 149 -5.21 15.34 -7.97
N GLU A 150 -4.06 15.99 -7.97
CA GLU A 150 -2.88 15.60 -8.74
C GLU A 150 -1.86 14.79 -7.91
N THR A 151 -2.16 14.52 -6.64
CA THR A 151 -1.33 13.73 -5.72
C THR A 151 -1.99 12.38 -5.46
N PHE A 152 -1.28 11.28 -5.75
CA PHE A 152 -1.76 9.94 -5.43
C PHE A 152 -1.57 9.62 -3.95
N PHE A 153 -2.52 8.88 -3.38
CA PHE A 153 -2.38 8.33 -2.03
C PHE A 153 -2.06 6.84 -2.11
N VAL A 154 -0.87 6.45 -1.65
CA VAL A 154 -0.38 5.07 -1.66
C VAL A 154 -0.31 4.52 -0.24
N VAL A 155 -0.97 3.39 0.00
CA VAL A 155 -1.06 2.77 1.32
C VAL A 155 -0.50 1.35 1.31
N ASP A 156 0.51 1.10 2.13
CA ASP A 156 0.94 -0.26 2.47
C ASP A 156 0.03 -0.84 3.54
N ALA A 157 -0.77 -1.82 3.17
CA ALA A 157 -1.68 -2.53 4.06
C ALA A 157 -1.29 -4.01 4.28
N VAL A 158 -0.04 -4.41 4.01
CA VAL A 158 0.44 -5.80 4.09
C VAL A 158 0.10 -6.47 5.41
N SER A 159 0.20 -5.78 6.53
CA SER A 159 -0.11 -6.32 7.86
C SER A 159 -1.50 -5.98 8.37
N ALA A 160 -2.27 -5.21 7.61
CA ALA A 160 -3.63 -4.81 7.97
C ALA A 160 -4.68 -5.63 7.24
N LEU A 161 -4.45 -5.88 5.95
CA LEU A 161 -5.42 -6.48 5.04
C LEU A 161 -5.91 -7.85 5.54
N GLY A 162 -7.23 -7.99 5.68
CA GLY A 162 -7.88 -9.19 6.22
C GLY A 162 -7.99 -9.22 7.75
N GLY A 163 -7.29 -8.35 8.46
CA GLY A 163 -7.40 -8.20 9.91
C GLY A 163 -8.06 -6.89 10.36
N ASP A 164 -8.04 -5.90 9.49
CA ASP A 164 -8.67 -4.59 9.64
C ASP A 164 -9.36 -4.22 8.33
N TYR A 165 -10.30 -3.28 8.39
CA TYR A 165 -11.06 -2.80 7.23
C TYR A 165 -10.76 -1.32 6.97
N VAL A 166 -10.67 -0.98 5.71
CA VAL A 166 -10.65 0.39 5.22
C VAL A 166 -11.44 0.43 3.91
N ASP A 167 -12.28 1.44 3.74
CA ASP A 167 -12.97 1.67 2.48
C ASP A 167 -12.01 2.38 1.52
N ILE A 168 -11.52 1.62 0.55
CA ILE A 168 -10.50 2.09 -0.41
C ILE A 168 -11.06 3.22 -1.27
N ASP A 169 -12.29 3.03 -1.79
CA ASP A 169 -12.90 3.95 -2.73
C ASP A 169 -13.38 5.24 -2.02
N GLU A 170 -13.87 5.13 -0.77
CA GLU A 170 -14.30 6.29 0.02
C GLU A 170 -13.13 7.21 0.40
N HIS A 171 -11.96 6.62 0.69
CA HIS A 171 -10.79 7.37 1.18
C HIS A 171 -9.70 7.59 0.12
N ASN A 172 -10.03 7.42 -1.16
CA ASN A 172 -9.15 7.71 -2.31
C ASN A 172 -7.79 6.98 -2.28
N ILE A 173 -7.79 5.71 -1.84
CA ILE A 173 -6.62 4.85 -1.76
C ILE A 173 -6.43 4.10 -3.09
#